data_d8d81a9c97850443a76dc9517e7296af
#
_entry.id   d8d81a9c97850443a76dc9517e7296af
#
_cell.length_a   1.000
_cell.length_b   1.000
_cell.length_c   1.000
_cell.angle_alpha   90.00
_cell.angle_beta   90.00
_cell.angle_gamma   90.00
#
_symmetry.space_group_name_H-M   'P 1'
#
loop_
_entity.id
_entity.type
_entity.pdbx_description
1 polymer ?
#
loop_
_entity_poly.entity_id
_entity_poly.type
_entity_poly.pdbx_seq_one_letter_code
_entity_poly.pdbx_strand_id
1 'polypeptide(L)'
;TLIKVLTGVYSKDAGEIHIKGVDKPINVKSPQEAHKLGISTVYQEISLCPNLTVTENLFIGRNEDLLVNWKKCNKKAESILESLKIPAKPGQQLSNCSIAVQQMVAIARAVDMDCKVLILDEPTSSLDEQEVAKLFSLMRELKSRGVGIIFVTHFLEQMYEICDKVTVLRGGELVGEY
;
A
#
# COMPACT_ATOMS: atom_id res chain seq x y z
N THR A 1 -8.40 13.51 4.94
CA THR A 1 -7.56 14.72 4.79
C THR A 1 -6.10 14.45 5.14
N LEU A 2 -5.77 13.86 6.30
CA LEU A 2 -4.38 13.58 6.71
C LEU A 2 -3.61 12.80 5.64
N ILE A 3 -4.17 11.71 5.09
CA ILE A 3 -3.56 10.93 4.01
C ILE A 3 -3.21 11.83 2.81
N LYS A 4 -4.11 12.72 2.40
CA LYS A 4 -3.89 13.64 1.27
C LYS A 4 -2.75 14.63 1.52
N VAL A 5 -2.50 15.02 2.77
CA VAL A 5 -1.34 15.83 3.16
C VAL A 5 -0.06 14.99 3.11
N LEU A 6 -0.07 13.77 3.67
CA LEU A 6 1.08 12.87 3.65
C LEU A 6 1.51 12.46 2.24
N THR A 7 0.55 12.39 1.33
CA THR A 7 0.78 12.04 -0.09
C THR A 7 1.02 13.26 -1.00
N GLY A 8 1.02 14.48 -0.46
CA GLY A 8 1.26 15.69 -1.23
C GLY A 8 0.14 16.10 -2.20
N VAL A 9 -1.06 15.55 -2.02
CA VAL A 9 -2.28 16.00 -2.75
C VAL A 9 -2.75 17.34 -2.21
N TYR A 10 -2.61 17.55 -0.89
CA TYR A 10 -2.85 18.82 -0.23
C TYR A 10 -1.57 19.30 0.44
N SER A 11 -1.34 20.62 0.40
CA SER A 11 -0.28 21.26 1.19
C SER A 11 -0.64 21.20 2.69
N LYS A 12 0.35 21.04 3.55
CA LYS A 12 0.16 21.20 4.99
C LYS A 12 0.10 22.68 5.35
N ASP A 13 -0.74 23.03 6.30
CA ASP A 13 -0.84 24.40 6.83
C ASP A 13 0.23 24.67 7.89
N ALA A 14 0.50 23.67 8.76
CA ALA A 14 1.47 23.75 9.85
C ALA A 14 2.02 22.36 10.21
N GLY A 15 2.98 22.32 11.14
CA GLY A 15 3.58 21.09 11.66
C GLY A 15 4.68 20.53 10.77
N GLU A 16 5.27 19.43 11.21
CA GLU A 16 6.41 18.77 10.55
C GLU A 16 6.10 17.29 10.30
N ILE A 17 6.65 16.76 9.22
CA ILE A 17 6.57 15.33 8.88
C ILE A 17 7.99 14.78 8.94
N HIS A 18 8.21 13.78 9.80
CA HIS A 18 9.49 13.10 9.96
C HIS A 18 9.37 11.65 9.51
N ILE A 19 10.32 11.18 8.71
CA ILE A 19 10.46 9.76 8.32
C ILE A 19 11.79 9.25 8.87
N LYS A 20 11.77 8.08 9.48
CA LYS A 20 12.99 7.44 9.98
C LYS A 20 14.03 7.28 8.86
N GLY A 21 15.25 7.73 9.13
CA GLY A 21 16.34 7.70 8.14
C GLY A 21 16.38 8.92 7.21
N VAL A 22 15.60 9.98 7.51
CA VAL A 22 15.70 11.29 6.86
C VAL A 22 15.94 12.33 7.94
N ASP A 23 17.10 13.01 7.89
CA ASP A 23 17.57 13.90 8.97
C ASP A 23 16.75 15.18 9.14
N LYS A 24 16.02 15.57 8.09
CA LYS A 24 15.25 16.83 8.08
C LYS A 24 13.75 16.54 7.91
N PRO A 25 12.87 17.41 8.46
CA PRO A 25 11.44 17.36 8.18
C PRO A 25 11.20 17.40 6.67
N ILE A 26 10.31 16.55 6.19
CA ILE A 26 9.94 16.52 4.77
C ILE A 26 8.76 17.45 4.50
N ASN A 27 8.71 17.97 3.28
CA ASN A 27 7.57 18.71 2.76
C ASN A 27 7.17 18.12 1.42
N VAL A 28 6.13 17.30 1.44
CA VAL A 28 5.66 16.57 0.26
C VAL A 28 4.75 17.47 -0.56
N LYS A 29 5.12 17.76 -1.81
CA LYS A 29 4.39 18.68 -2.68
C LYS A 29 3.61 17.97 -3.80
N SER A 30 3.83 16.69 -3.98
CA SER A 30 3.14 15.89 -5.00
C SER A 30 3.17 14.40 -4.67
N PRO A 31 2.25 13.60 -5.23
CA PRO A 31 2.27 12.13 -5.07
C PRO A 31 3.57 11.50 -5.60
N GLN A 32 4.16 12.06 -6.64
CA GLN A 32 5.44 11.59 -7.19
C GLN A 32 6.59 11.82 -6.20
N GLU A 33 6.57 12.94 -5.48
CA GLU A 33 7.56 13.23 -4.46
C GLU A 33 7.37 12.34 -3.23
N ALA A 34 6.12 12.11 -2.79
CA ALA A 34 5.80 11.15 -1.73
C ALA A 34 6.38 9.78 -2.05
N HIS A 35 6.18 9.33 -3.28
CA HIS A 35 6.67 8.05 -3.77
C HIS A 35 8.21 7.95 -3.73
N LYS A 36 8.92 8.99 -4.18
CA LYS A 36 10.40 9.07 -4.11
C LYS A 36 10.93 9.03 -2.68
N LEU A 37 10.15 9.50 -1.71
CA LEU A 37 10.47 9.45 -0.29
C LEU A 37 10.12 8.11 0.37
N GLY A 38 9.53 7.18 -0.40
CA GLY A 38 9.12 5.86 0.06
C GLY A 38 7.75 5.86 0.74
N ILE A 39 6.90 6.87 0.50
CA ILE A 39 5.50 6.87 0.95
C ILE A 39 4.63 6.35 -0.17
N SER A 40 3.96 5.24 0.04
CA SER A 40 3.01 4.65 -0.91
C SER A 40 1.63 4.54 -0.30
N THR A 41 0.59 4.71 -1.11
CA THR A 41 -0.80 4.64 -0.67
C THR A 41 -1.58 3.67 -1.53
N VAL A 42 -2.33 2.80 -0.87
CA VAL A 42 -3.39 2.00 -1.48
C VAL A 42 -4.70 2.55 -0.99
N TYR A 43 -5.45 3.15 -1.90
CA TYR A 43 -6.76 3.73 -1.63
C TYR A 43 -7.85 2.66 -1.60
N GLN A 44 -8.99 2.96 -1.02
CA GLN A 44 -10.19 2.12 -0.98
C GLN A 44 -10.61 1.65 -2.40
N GLU A 45 -10.55 2.54 -3.40
CA GLU A 45 -10.71 2.16 -4.79
C GLU A 45 -9.37 1.64 -5.34
N ILE A 46 -9.35 0.36 -5.70
CA ILE A 46 -8.15 -0.32 -6.21
C ILE A 46 -7.76 0.29 -7.55
N SER A 47 -6.68 1.08 -7.57
CA SER A 47 -6.14 1.73 -8.77
C SER A 47 -5.35 0.75 -9.64
N LEU A 48 -5.96 -0.39 -9.98
CA LEU A 48 -5.43 -1.42 -10.87
C LEU A 48 -6.31 -1.57 -12.11
N CYS A 49 -5.73 -2.10 -13.18
CA CYS A 49 -6.41 -2.36 -14.44
C CYS A 49 -6.94 -3.80 -14.48
N PRO A 50 -8.27 -4.06 -14.33
CA PRO A 50 -8.82 -5.41 -14.24
C PRO A 50 -8.57 -6.26 -15.50
N ASN A 51 -8.50 -5.62 -16.67
CA ASN A 51 -8.29 -6.26 -17.96
C ASN A 51 -6.83 -6.65 -18.25
N LEU A 52 -5.90 -6.19 -17.41
CA LEU A 52 -4.48 -6.54 -17.51
C LEU A 52 -4.15 -7.73 -16.61
N THR A 53 -3.04 -8.39 -16.93
CA THR A 53 -2.49 -9.45 -16.09
C THR A 53 -1.94 -8.91 -14.78
N VAL A 54 -1.70 -9.80 -13.81
CA VAL A 54 -1.05 -9.45 -12.53
C VAL A 54 0.32 -8.84 -12.78
N THR A 55 1.13 -9.41 -13.69
CA THR A 55 2.44 -8.86 -14.06
C THR A 55 2.32 -7.45 -14.64
N GLU A 56 1.42 -7.23 -15.58
CA GLU A 56 1.21 -5.90 -16.16
C GLU A 56 0.82 -4.90 -15.09
N ASN A 57 -0.08 -5.25 -14.18
CA ASN A 57 -0.47 -4.38 -13.07
C ASN A 57 0.68 -4.06 -12.12
N LEU A 58 1.57 -5.01 -11.84
CA LEU A 58 2.74 -4.78 -10.99
C LEU A 58 3.74 -3.79 -11.63
N PHE A 59 3.88 -3.79 -12.96
CA PHE A 59 4.95 -3.05 -13.65
C PHE A 59 4.49 -1.92 -14.57
N ILE A 60 3.18 -1.69 -14.74
CA ILE A 60 2.67 -0.59 -15.56
C ILE A 60 3.20 0.76 -15.07
N GLY A 61 3.68 1.58 -16.01
CA GLY A 61 4.24 2.91 -15.72
C GLY A 61 5.65 2.93 -15.13
N ARG A 62 6.36 1.77 -15.12
CA ARG A 62 7.69 1.64 -14.51
C ARG A 62 8.81 1.34 -15.49
N ASN A 63 8.48 1.02 -16.73
CA ASN A 63 9.49 0.72 -17.74
C ASN A 63 9.97 2.02 -18.39
N GLU A 64 11.26 2.31 -18.21
CA GLU A 64 11.96 3.38 -18.93
C GLU A 64 12.45 2.91 -20.31
N ASP A 65 12.49 1.60 -20.54
CA ASP A 65 12.93 0.99 -21.79
C ASP A 65 11.83 1.07 -22.86
N LEU A 66 12.23 1.35 -24.11
CA LEU A 66 11.37 1.34 -25.30
C LEU A 66 10.71 -0.04 -25.57
N LEU A 67 11.33 -1.12 -25.10
CA LEU A 67 10.84 -2.49 -25.25
C LEU A 67 10.75 -3.19 -23.90
N VAL A 68 9.55 -3.65 -23.56
CA VAL A 68 9.30 -4.38 -22.31
C VAL A 68 9.73 -5.84 -22.46
N ASN A 69 10.66 -6.30 -21.62
CA ASN A 69 11.02 -7.71 -21.54
C ASN A 69 10.04 -8.47 -20.63
N TRP A 70 8.91 -8.91 -21.19
CA TRP A 70 7.84 -9.60 -20.47
C TRP A 70 8.30 -10.87 -19.75
N LYS A 71 9.32 -11.59 -20.31
CA LYS A 71 9.87 -12.79 -19.66
C LYS A 71 10.56 -12.43 -18.33
N LYS A 72 11.31 -11.34 -18.31
CA LYS A 72 11.96 -10.81 -17.11
C LYS A 72 10.92 -10.30 -16.10
N CYS A 73 9.90 -9.57 -16.58
CA CYS A 73 8.81 -9.05 -15.74
C CYS A 73 8.03 -10.19 -15.09
N ASN A 74 7.67 -11.24 -15.83
CA ASN A 74 6.94 -12.39 -15.29
C ASN A 74 7.76 -13.12 -14.21
N LYS A 75 9.05 -13.33 -14.42
CA LYS A 75 9.92 -13.94 -13.42
C LYS A 75 10.03 -13.09 -12.14
N LYS A 76 10.13 -11.76 -12.30
CA LYS A 76 10.12 -10.83 -11.15
C LYS A 76 8.77 -10.84 -10.44
N ALA A 77 7.66 -10.83 -11.18
CA ALA A 77 6.31 -10.93 -10.62
C ALA A 77 6.14 -12.21 -9.79
N GLU A 78 6.58 -13.35 -10.33
CA GLU A 78 6.54 -14.64 -9.64
C GLU A 78 7.27 -14.58 -8.29
N SER A 79 8.50 -14.06 -8.29
CA SER A 79 9.29 -13.87 -7.07
C SER A 79 8.60 -12.96 -6.04
N ILE A 80 7.96 -11.87 -6.48
CA ILE A 80 7.21 -10.97 -5.60
C ILE A 80 6.00 -11.69 -4.99
N LEU A 81 5.20 -12.35 -5.83
CA LEU A 81 4.00 -13.07 -5.39
C LEU A 81 4.34 -14.18 -4.39
N GLU A 82 5.40 -14.96 -4.66
CA GLU A 82 5.88 -16.00 -3.75
C GLU A 82 6.38 -15.42 -2.42
N SER A 83 7.22 -14.38 -2.48
CA SER A 83 7.81 -13.75 -1.28
C SER A 83 6.75 -13.16 -0.35
N LEU A 84 5.64 -12.68 -0.89
CA LEU A 84 4.51 -12.09 -0.17
C LEU A 84 3.36 -13.09 0.04
N LYS A 85 3.52 -14.33 -0.41
CA LYS A 85 2.51 -15.42 -0.31
C LYS A 85 1.16 -15.02 -0.91
N ILE A 86 1.18 -14.29 -2.03
CA ILE A 86 -0.03 -13.87 -2.74
C ILE A 86 -0.50 -15.00 -3.66
N PRO A 87 -1.72 -15.51 -3.52
CA PRO A 87 -2.23 -16.64 -4.27
C PRO A 87 -2.69 -16.23 -5.68
N ALA A 88 -1.76 -15.76 -6.51
CA ALA A 88 -2.00 -15.37 -7.90
C ALA A 88 -0.85 -15.82 -8.80
N LYS A 89 -1.12 -15.95 -10.11
CA LYS A 89 -0.11 -16.26 -11.11
C LYS A 89 0.23 -15.01 -11.93
N PRO A 90 1.50 -14.83 -12.36
CA PRO A 90 1.93 -13.68 -13.14
C PRO A 90 1.06 -13.36 -14.35
N GLY A 91 0.75 -14.37 -15.16
CA GLY A 91 -0.08 -14.24 -16.37
C GLY A 91 -1.59 -14.29 -16.15
N GLN A 92 -2.05 -14.42 -14.91
CA GLN A 92 -3.48 -14.42 -14.58
C GLN A 92 -4.05 -13.01 -14.78
N GLN A 93 -5.20 -12.90 -15.45
CA GLN A 93 -5.93 -11.65 -15.59
C GLN A 93 -6.46 -11.21 -14.22
N LEU A 94 -6.28 -9.93 -13.87
CA LEU A 94 -6.58 -9.43 -12.54
C LEU A 94 -8.08 -9.53 -12.20
N SER A 95 -8.97 -9.35 -13.18
CA SER A 95 -10.42 -9.54 -13.00
C SER A 95 -10.83 -10.94 -12.57
N ASN A 96 -9.98 -11.96 -12.79
CA ASN A 96 -10.20 -13.34 -12.35
C ASN A 96 -9.67 -13.62 -10.94
N CYS A 97 -9.14 -12.61 -10.26
CA CYS A 97 -8.71 -12.69 -8.87
C CYS A 97 -9.82 -12.19 -7.94
N SER A 98 -9.91 -12.75 -6.72
CA SER A 98 -10.78 -12.19 -5.69
C SER A 98 -10.37 -10.76 -5.33
N ILE A 99 -11.27 -9.98 -4.74
CA ILE A 99 -11.00 -8.59 -4.32
C ILE A 99 -9.81 -8.55 -3.36
N ALA A 100 -9.72 -9.50 -2.44
CA ALA A 100 -8.59 -9.62 -1.53
C ALA A 100 -7.25 -9.81 -2.26
N VAL A 101 -7.21 -10.66 -3.28
CA VAL A 101 -6.00 -10.88 -4.09
C VAL A 101 -5.66 -9.62 -4.88
N GLN A 102 -6.64 -8.93 -5.45
CA GLN A 102 -6.42 -7.65 -6.13
C GLN A 102 -5.83 -6.62 -5.16
N GLN A 103 -6.33 -6.55 -3.94
CA GLN A 103 -5.81 -5.68 -2.88
C GLN A 103 -4.36 -6.03 -2.54
N MET A 104 -4.05 -7.32 -2.38
CA MET A 104 -2.68 -7.78 -2.14
C MET A 104 -1.73 -7.44 -3.31
N VAL A 105 -2.19 -7.52 -4.56
CA VAL A 105 -1.41 -7.12 -5.74
C VAL A 105 -1.15 -5.61 -5.74
N ALA A 106 -2.13 -4.78 -5.34
CA ALA A 106 -1.95 -3.34 -5.18
C ALA A 106 -0.89 -3.01 -4.12
N ILE A 107 -0.93 -3.72 -2.99
CA ILE A 107 0.07 -3.61 -1.93
C ILE A 107 1.45 -4.05 -2.43
N ALA A 108 1.53 -5.20 -3.10
CA ALA A 108 2.79 -5.70 -3.67
C ALA A 108 3.41 -4.70 -4.66
N ARG A 109 2.57 -4.09 -5.51
CA ARG A 109 2.99 -3.01 -6.40
C ARG A 109 3.56 -1.81 -5.64
N ALA A 110 2.91 -1.40 -4.55
CA ALA A 110 3.35 -0.27 -3.73
C ALA A 110 4.70 -0.55 -3.05
N VAL A 111 4.88 -1.77 -2.55
CA VAL A 111 6.07 -2.17 -1.78
C VAL A 111 7.29 -2.45 -2.66
N ASP A 112 7.13 -2.95 -3.89
CA ASP A 112 8.24 -3.21 -4.83
C ASP A 112 9.01 -1.92 -5.23
N MET A 113 8.61 -0.76 -4.76
CA MET A 113 9.21 0.55 -5.04
C MET A 113 9.90 1.18 -3.81
N ASP A 114 10.65 0.40 -3.04
CA ASP A 114 11.36 0.86 -1.82
C ASP A 114 10.46 1.59 -0.82
N CYS A 115 9.27 1.05 -0.60
CA CYS A 115 8.28 1.61 0.31
C CYS A 115 8.78 1.53 1.76
N LYS A 116 8.87 2.69 2.41
CA LYS A 116 9.18 2.84 3.84
C LYS A 116 7.91 2.97 4.68
N VAL A 117 6.90 3.65 4.12
CA VAL A 117 5.60 3.89 4.76
C VAL A 117 4.49 3.53 3.77
N LEU A 118 3.71 2.54 4.13
CA LEU A 118 2.54 2.09 3.38
C LEU A 118 1.27 2.61 4.06
N ILE A 119 0.48 3.37 3.33
CA ILE A 119 -0.83 3.86 3.80
C ILE A 119 -1.91 3.01 3.17
N LEU A 120 -2.77 2.42 4.00
CA LEU A 120 -3.92 1.61 3.59
C LEU A 120 -5.20 2.30 4.04
N ASP A 121 -6.00 2.73 3.09
CA ASP A 121 -7.25 3.45 3.34
C ASP A 121 -8.45 2.51 3.15
N GLU A 122 -9.04 2.07 4.26
CA GLU A 122 -10.15 1.11 4.34
C GLU A 122 -9.95 -0.18 3.50
N PRO A 123 -8.80 -0.88 3.58
CA PRO A 123 -8.49 -1.97 2.66
C PRO A 123 -9.33 -3.23 2.90
N THR A 124 -10.10 -3.29 3.96
CA THR A 124 -10.89 -4.46 4.38
C THR A 124 -12.39 -4.30 4.17
N SER A 125 -12.86 -3.15 3.67
CA SER A 125 -14.30 -2.80 3.61
C SER A 125 -15.15 -3.77 2.77
N SER A 126 -14.55 -4.51 1.84
CA SER A 126 -15.24 -5.45 0.94
C SER A 126 -14.74 -6.88 1.07
N LEU A 127 -14.05 -7.22 2.16
CA LEU A 127 -13.43 -8.52 2.40
C LEU A 127 -14.20 -9.32 3.45
N ASP A 128 -14.25 -10.63 3.27
CA ASP A 128 -14.71 -11.55 4.32
C ASP A 128 -13.61 -11.79 5.37
N GLU A 129 -13.96 -12.45 6.48
CA GLU A 129 -13.03 -12.69 7.60
C GLU A 129 -11.78 -13.48 7.18
N GLN A 130 -11.92 -14.45 6.27
CA GLN A 130 -10.79 -15.26 5.79
C GLN A 130 -9.86 -14.43 4.89
N GLU A 131 -10.44 -13.53 4.10
CA GLU A 131 -9.70 -12.60 3.26
C GLU A 131 -8.98 -11.54 4.09
N VAL A 132 -9.63 -11.01 5.14
CA VAL A 132 -9.01 -10.09 6.11
C VAL A 132 -7.82 -10.76 6.79
N ALA A 133 -7.94 -12.01 7.23
CA ALA A 133 -6.83 -12.74 7.86
C ALA A 133 -5.62 -12.89 6.93
N LYS A 134 -5.85 -13.13 5.63
CA LYS A 134 -4.77 -13.16 4.61
C LYS A 134 -4.10 -11.81 4.44
N LEU A 135 -4.89 -10.74 4.36
CA LEU A 135 -4.38 -9.37 4.25
C LEU A 135 -3.55 -9.01 5.49
N PHE A 136 -4.02 -9.35 6.69
CA PHE A 136 -3.28 -9.11 7.94
C PHE A 136 -1.98 -9.91 8.02
N SER A 137 -1.97 -11.15 7.50
CA SER A 137 -0.74 -11.92 7.36
C SER A 137 0.29 -11.20 6.48
N LEU A 138 -0.14 -10.65 5.34
CA LEU A 138 0.70 -9.83 4.47
C LEU A 138 1.21 -8.57 5.19
N MET A 139 0.35 -7.86 5.92
CA MET A 139 0.75 -6.67 6.68
C MET A 139 1.79 -7.00 7.75
N ARG A 140 1.62 -8.11 8.49
CA ARG A 140 2.61 -8.58 9.48
C ARG A 140 3.96 -8.93 8.82
N GLU A 141 3.94 -9.54 7.64
CA GLU A 141 5.14 -9.82 6.85
C GLU A 141 5.85 -8.53 6.45
N LEU A 142 5.12 -7.53 5.93
CA LEU A 142 5.69 -6.23 5.54
C LEU A 142 6.26 -5.48 6.75
N LYS A 143 5.57 -5.50 7.88
CA LYS A 143 6.06 -4.93 9.15
C LYS A 143 7.38 -5.60 9.58
N SER A 144 7.49 -6.92 9.47
CA SER A 144 8.72 -7.66 9.81
C SER A 144 9.91 -7.29 8.91
N ARG A 145 9.63 -6.82 7.69
CA ARG A 145 10.64 -6.27 6.76
C ARG A 145 10.97 -4.80 7.02
N GLY A 146 10.38 -4.18 8.04
CA GLY A 146 10.65 -2.81 8.44
C GLY A 146 9.79 -1.75 7.75
N VAL A 147 8.73 -2.12 7.04
CA VAL A 147 7.77 -1.19 6.46
C VAL A 147 6.86 -0.67 7.57
N GLY A 148 6.80 0.66 7.75
CA GLY A 148 5.81 1.31 8.59
C GLY A 148 4.44 1.29 7.91
N ILE A 149 3.38 0.89 8.63
CA ILE A 149 2.04 0.80 8.05
C ILE A 149 1.09 1.76 8.77
N ILE A 150 0.43 2.62 8.00
CA ILE A 150 -0.70 3.43 8.47
C ILE A 150 -1.96 2.76 7.95
N PHE A 151 -2.73 2.18 8.86
CA PHE A 151 -3.96 1.46 8.56
C PHE A 151 -5.17 2.30 8.99
N VAL A 152 -5.97 2.73 8.04
CA VAL A 152 -7.18 3.50 8.29
C VAL A 152 -8.39 2.58 8.16
N THR A 153 -9.18 2.50 9.21
CA THR A 153 -10.39 1.67 9.26
C THR A 153 -11.39 2.26 10.26
N HIS A 154 -12.64 1.90 10.11
CA HIS A 154 -13.68 2.15 11.09
C HIS A 154 -14.09 0.88 11.88
N PHE A 155 -13.45 -0.26 11.62
CA PHE A 155 -13.67 -1.52 12.32
C PHE A 155 -12.77 -1.63 13.55
N LEU A 156 -13.33 -1.46 14.76
CA LEU A 156 -12.57 -1.47 16.01
C LEU A 156 -11.85 -2.80 16.25
N GLU A 157 -12.50 -3.94 15.98
CA GLU A 157 -11.93 -5.28 16.18
C GLU A 157 -10.64 -5.47 15.36
N GLN A 158 -10.63 -4.98 14.12
CA GLN A 158 -9.47 -5.02 13.26
C GLN A 158 -8.30 -4.17 13.79
N MET A 159 -8.60 -3.01 14.37
CA MET A 159 -7.56 -2.17 14.98
C MET A 159 -6.88 -2.89 16.14
N TYR A 160 -7.65 -3.52 17.03
CA TYR A 160 -7.09 -4.27 18.16
C TYR A 160 -6.27 -5.48 17.72
N GLU A 161 -6.62 -6.10 16.60
CA GLU A 161 -5.91 -7.28 16.09
C GLU A 161 -4.55 -6.96 15.46
N ILE A 162 -4.42 -5.83 14.73
CA ILE A 162 -3.27 -5.60 13.85
C ILE A 162 -2.41 -4.39 14.25
N CYS A 163 -2.96 -3.39 14.96
CA CYS A 163 -2.26 -2.15 15.24
C CYS A 163 -1.42 -2.23 16.52
N ASP A 164 -0.25 -1.60 16.53
CA ASP A 164 0.56 -1.41 17.73
C ASP A 164 0.16 -0.11 18.47
N LYS A 165 -0.38 0.85 17.73
CA LYS A 165 -0.79 2.16 18.23
C LYS A 165 -2.03 2.61 17.45
N VAL A 166 -2.98 3.17 18.16
CA VAL A 166 -4.22 3.70 17.58
C VAL A 166 -4.30 5.20 17.83
N THR A 167 -4.50 5.98 16.77
CA THR A 167 -4.71 7.43 16.84
C THR A 167 -6.15 7.74 16.44
N VAL A 168 -6.92 8.34 17.33
CA VAL A 168 -8.32 8.68 17.09
C VAL A 168 -8.44 10.14 16.70
N LEU A 169 -9.00 10.38 15.50
CA LEU A 169 -9.31 11.72 14.98
C LEU A 169 -10.81 11.91 14.89
N ARG A 170 -11.32 13.05 15.34
CA ARG A 170 -12.72 13.44 15.23
C ARG A 170 -12.84 14.90 14.82
N GLY A 171 -13.56 15.17 13.73
CA GLY A 171 -13.72 16.55 13.23
C GLY A 171 -12.42 17.25 12.84
N GLY A 172 -11.36 16.48 12.54
CA GLY A 172 -10.03 17.01 12.23
C GLY A 172 -9.12 17.23 13.45
N GLU A 173 -9.64 16.99 14.67
CA GLU A 173 -8.89 17.15 15.91
C GLU A 173 -8.44 15.80 16.47
N LEU A 174 -7.28 15.78 17.12
CA LEU A 174 -6.78 14.62 17.84
C LEU A 174 -7.58 14.41 19.12
N VAL A 175 -8.25 13.26 19.24
CA VAL A 175 -9.03 12.89 20.44
C VAL A 175 -8.14 12.13 21.43
N GLY A 176 -7.27 11.25 20.95
CA GLY A 176 -6.37 10.48 21.80
C GLY A 176 -5.50 9.50 21.00
N GLU A 177 -4.50 8.98 21.69
CA GLU A 177 -3.62 7.93 21.23
C GLU A 177 -3.60 6.79 22.25
N TYR A 178 -3.67 5.54 21.79
CA TYR A 178 -3.80 4.33 22.61
C TYR A 178 -2.83 3.25 22.14
#